data_8d37f0315d6ffb884f97e46f3b963f36
#
_entry.id   8d37f0315d6ffb884f97e46f3b963f36
#
_cell.length_a   1.000
_cell.length_b   1.000
_cell.length_c   1.000
_cell.angle_alpha   90.00
_cell.angle_beta   90.00
_cell.angle_gamma   90.00
#
_symmetry.space_group_name_H-M   'P 1'
#
loop_
_entity.id
_entity.type
_entity.pdbx_description
1 polymer ?
#
loop_
_entity_poly.entity_id
_entity_poly.type
_entity_poly.pdbx_seq_one_letter_code
_entity_poly.pdbx_strand_id
1 'polypeptide(L)'
;APSGCLVSATETIQPKHANAASQPGGQAVSLATFGPNTVINRGNNLKILDMDTLHVQSDFSKKFQALGLKHELLAGVDLATEDKTVYAARTAGAQGGVTINKPTTTIGTPNDGAWVDESSRVLRVNNQYSSTGWGAYLQDLVQVAPHWKVLGGLRYDSLKGDYDQFGKHGCGSR
;
A
#
# COMPACT_ATOMS: atom_id res chain seq x y z
N ALA A 1 11.02 -9.23 9.15
CA ALA A 1 11.10 -10.46 9.93
C ALA A 1 11.60 -11.58 9.03
N PRO A 2 12.62 -12.35 9.42
CA PRO A 2 13.05 -13.51 8.65
C PRO A 2 11.97 -14.59 8.80
N SER A 3 11.28 -14.89 7.74
CA SER A 3 10.35 -16.01 7.68
C SER A 3 11.11 -17.26 7.23
N GLY A 4 11.83 -17.88 8.15
CA GLY A 4 12.42 -19.21 7.95
C GLY A 4 11.68 -20.22 8.80
N CYS A 5 11.21 -21.32 8.23
CA CYS A 5 10.78 -22.48 9.01
C CYS A 5 12.01 -23.28 9.48
N LEU A 6 12.17 -23.40 10.78
CA LEU A 6 13.14 -24.30 11.41
C LEU A 6 12.48 -25.68 11.56
N VAL A 7 12.89 -26.66 10.79
CA VAL A 7 12.20 -27.96 10.77
C VAL A 7 13.00 -29.08 11.45
N SER A 8 14.32 -29.05 11.47
CA SER A 8 15.14 -30.00 12.24
C SER A 8 16.58 -29.54 12.47
N ALA A 9 17.28 -30.15 13.44
CA ALA A 9 18.66 -29.81 13.79
C ALA A 9 19.69 -30.08 12.66
N THR A 10 19.32 -30.87 11.67
CA THR A 10 20.17 -31.23 10.53
C THR A 10 19.74 -30.53 9.24
N GLU A 11 18.65 -29.78 9.28
CA GLU A 11 18.11 -29.15 8.09
C GLU A 11 18.72 -27.77 7.88
N THR A 12 19.14 -27.47 6.68
CA THR A 12 19.64 -26.16 6.31
C THR A 12 18.49 -25.18 6.35
N ILE A 13 18.67 -24.06 7.05
CA ILE A 13 17.71 -22.95 7.00
C ILE A 13 17.69 -22.45 5.56
N GLN A 14 16.60 -22.71 4.87
CA GLN A 14 16.34 -22.16 3.55
C GLN A 14 15.59 -20.85 3.74
N PRO A 15 16.26 -19.68 3.72
CA PRO A 15 15.53 -18.43 3.75
C PRO A 15 14.69 -18.31 2.48
N LYS A 16 13.48 -17.80 2.63
CA LYS A 16 12.54 -17.55 1.51
C LYS A 16 13.13 -16.67 0.41
N HIS A 17 14.20 -15.96 0.75
CA HIS A 17 15.07 -15.23 -0.17
C HIS A 17 16.48 -15.79 0.01
N ALA A 18 16.98 -16.49 -1.00
CA ALA A 18 18.37 -16.89 -1.05
C ALA A 18 19.28 -15.68 -0.69
N ASN A 19 20.21 -15.88 0.24
CA ASN A 19 21.15 -14.87 0.74
C ASN A 19 20.65 -13.91 1.85
N ALA A 20 19.55 -14.21 2.56
CA ALA A 20 19.13 -13.39 3.69
C ALA A 20 20.06 -13.56 4.92
N ALA A 21 20.61 -14.74 5.12
CA ALA A 21 21.54 -15.03 6.21
C ALA A 21 22.62 -16.02 5.76
N SER A 22 23.81 -15.87 6.30
CA SER A 22 24.96 -16.76 6.05
C SER A 22 25.86 -16.86 7.27
N GLN A 23 26.73 -17.88 7.31
CA GLN A 23 27.85 -17.91 8.23
C GLN A 23 28.93 -16.94 7.77
N PRO A 24 29.84 -16.51 8.67
CA PRO A 24 31.06 -15.81 8.28
C PRO A 24 31.79 -16.61 7.16
N GLY A 25 32.14 -15.91 6.07
CA GLY A 25 32.69 -16.56 4.88
C GLY A 25 31.68 -17.12 3.88
N GLY A 26 30.36 -16.82 4.05
CA GLY A 26 29.32 -17.17 3.08
C GLY A 26 28.80 -18.60 3.14
N GLN A 27 29.15 -19.35 4.16
CA GLN A 27 28.67 -20.72 4.39
C GLN A 27 27.16 -20.73 4.71
N ALA A 28 26.51 -21.83 4.39
CA ALA A 28 25.10 -22.01 4.71
C ALA A 28 24.86 -22.07 6.24
N VAL A 29 23.72 -21.53 6.65
CA VAL A 29 23.30 -21.55 8.06
C VAL A 29 22.46 -22.77 8.31
N SER A 30 22.78 -23.50 9.41
CA SER A 30 21.98 -24.62 9.94
C SER A 30 21.59 -24.32 11.39
N LEU A 31 20.71 -25.13 11.97
CA LEU A 31 20.38 -25.01 13.40
C LEU A 31 21.59 -25.13 14.32
N ALA A 32 22.56 -25.98 13.95
CA ALA A 32 23.77 -26.18 14.73
C ALA A 32 24.75 -24.99 14.63
N THR A 33 24.68 -24.22 13.54
CA THR A 33 25.58 -23.09 13.27
C THR A 33 24.92 -21.73 13.47
N PHE A 34 23.62 -21.71 13.72
CA PHE A 34 22.87 -20.48 13.98
C PHE A 34 23.27 -19.89 15.35
N GLY A 35 23.68 -18.64 15.36
CA GLY A 35 24.12 -18.00 16.58
C GLY A 35 24.37 -16.49 16.41
N PRO A 36 24.91 -15.83 17.43
CA PRO A 36 25.15 -14.38 17.40
C PRO A 36 26.03 -13.92 16.23
N ASN A 37 26.91 -14.77 15.74
CA ASN A 37 27.81 -14.47 14.62
C ASN A 37 27.21 -14.73 13.25
N THR A 38 25.97 -15.23 13.19
CA THR A 38 25.28 -15.41 11.92
C THR A 38 25.09 -14.07 11.23
N VAL A 39 25.59 -13.97 10.01
CA VAL A 39 25.57 -12.75 9.20
C VAL A 39 24.18 -12.57 8.58
N ILE A 40 23.67 -11.36 8.65
CA ILE A 40 22.39 -10.97 8.07
C ILE A 40 22.63 -9.92 6.99
N ASN A 41 22.08 -10.13 5.81
CA ASN A 41 22.09 -9.14 4.75
C ASN A 41 20.96 -8.14 4.95
N ARG A 42 21.26 -6.87 4.74
CA ARG A 42 20.27 -5.78 4.82
C ARG A 42 19.43 -5.74 3.56
N GLY A 43 18.15 -5.97 3.71
CA GLY A 43 17.18 -5.84 2.61
C GLY A 43 16.80 -4.37 2.34
N ASN A 44 16.13 -4.15 1.22
CA ASN A 44 15.41 -2.90 0.93
C ASN A 44 13.95 -3.05 1.35
N ASN A 45 13.50 -2.14 2.18
CA ASN A 45 12.07 -1.95 2.41
C ASN A 45 11.75 -0.48 2.13
N LEU A 46 11.96 -0.07 0.88
CA LEU A 46 11.69 1.28 0.43
C LEU A 46 10.34 1.31 -0.28
N LYS A 47 9.43 2.09 0.27
CA LYS A 47 8.18 2.46 -0.37
C LYS A 47 8.06 3.96 -0.30
N ILE A 48 8.17 4.61 -1.44
CA ILE A 48 7.97 6.05 -1.58
C ILE A 48 6.77 6.22 -2.51
N LEU A 49 5.85 7.04 -2.09
CA LEU A 49 4.68 7.39 -2.87
C LEU A 49 4.31 8.84 -2.62
N ASP A 50 3.84 9.48 -3.65
CA ASP A 50 3.12 10.74 -3.60
C ASP A 50 1.64 10.45 -3.83
N MET A 51 0.78 11.10 -3.06
CA MET A 51 -0.66 10.91 -3.16
C MET A 51 -1.35 12.25 -2.93
N ASP A 52 -2.08 12.68 -3.93
CA ASP A 52 -2.92 13.86 -3.88
C ASP A 52 -4.37 13.43 -3.92
N THR A 53 -5.17 13.92 -2.98
CA THR A 53 -6.58 13.60 -2.89
C THR A 53 -7.38 14.88 -2.68
N LEU A 54 -8.37 15.08 -3.52
CA LEU A 54 -9.37 16.13 -3.33
C LEU A 54 -10.74 15.47 -3.15
N HIS A 55 -11.39 15.78 -2.04
CA HIS A 55 -12.76 15.36 -1.78
C HIS A 55 -13.63 16.56 -1.47
N VAL A 56 -14.72 16.71 -2.22
CA VAL A 56 -15.71 17.75 -2.04
C VAL A 56 -17.06 17.11 -1.84
N GLN A 57 -17.75 17.48 -0.77
CA GLN A 57 -19.09 17.00 -0.47
C GLN A 57 -20.01 18.19 -0.14
N SER A 58 -21.24 18.10 -0.60
CA SER A 58 -22.28 19.07 -0.26
C SER A 58 -23.58 18.36 0.08
N ASP A 59 -24.11 18.67 1.25
CA ASP A 59 -25.32 18.09 1.78
C ASP A 59 -26.40 19.15 1.97
N PHE A 60 -27.61 18.78 1.61
CA PHE A 60 -28.80 19.58 1.82
C PHE A 60 -29.80 18.80 2.67
N SER A 61 -30.25 19.36 3.75
CA SER A 61 -31.29 18.77 4.59
C SER A 61 -32.48 19.70 4.79
N LYS A 62 -33.67 19.14 4.76
CA LYS A 62 -34.90 19.91 4.94
C LYS A 62 -35.98 19.07 5.64
N LYS A 63 -36.65 19.69 6.61
CA LYS A 63 -37.85 19.14 7.22
C LYS A 63 -39.07 19.87 6.64
N PHE A 64 -40.07 19.13 6.22
CA PHE A 64 -41.31 19.68 5.65
C PHE A 64 -42.49 18.73 5.91
N GLN A 65 -43.69 19.19 5.62
CA GLN A 65 -44.90 18.39 5.65
C GLN A 65 -45.48 18.29 4.22
N ALA A 66 -45.78 17.07 3.78
CA ALA A 66 -46.46 16.79 2.54
C ALA A 66 -47.37 15.59 2.71
N LEU A 67 -48.53 15.59 2.00
CA LEU A 67 -49.50 14.52 2.08
C LEU A 67 -49.98 14.16 3.51
N GLY A 68 -49.94 15.13 4.42
CA GLY A 68 -50.29 14.93 5.82
C GLY A 68 -49.23 14.23 6.68
N LEU A 69 -48.06 13.94 6.11
CA LEU A 69 -46.90 13.28 6.76
C LEU A 69 -45.78 14.27 6.99
N LYS A 70 -44.93 13.97 7.99
CA LYS A 70 -43.70 14.72 8.25
C LYS A 70 -42.53 14.04 7.54
N HIS A 71 -41.78 14.83 6.79
CA HIS A 71 -40.64 14.40 6.01
C HIS A 71 -39.36 15.05 6.53
N GLU A 72 -38.27 14.27 6.62
CA GLU A 72 -36.91 14.71 6.87
C GLU A 72 -36.05 14.28 5.67
N LEU A 73 -35.92 15.19 4.70
CA LEU A 73 -35.18 14.96 3.47
C LEU A 73 -33.69 15.25 3.69
N LEU A 74 -32.85 14.37 3.17
CA LEU A 74 -31.43 14.59 3.01
C LEU A 74 -31.05 14.28 1.54
N ALA A 75 -30.38 15.21 0.90
CA ALA A 75 -29.83 15.05 -0.44
C ALA A 75 -28.37 15.52 -0.42
N GLY A 76 -27.54 14.89 -1.21
CA GLY A 76 -26.15 15.31 -1.29
C GLY A 76 -25.47 14.85 -2.57
N VAL A 77 -24.36 15.51 -2.84
CA VAL A 77 -23.44 15.18 -3.92
C VAL A 77 -22.01 15.14 -3.36
N ASP A 78 -21.22 14.22 -3.85
CA ASP A 78 -19.80 14.14 -3.53
C ASP A 78 -18.97 13.97 -4.80
N LEU A 79 -17.76 14.52 -4.77
CA LEU A 79 -16.74 14.40 -5.80
C LEU A 79 -15.44 14.04 -5.12
N ALA A 80 -14.75 13.03 -5.62
CA ALA A 80 -13.43 12.63 -5.16
C ALA A 80 -12.49 12.46 -6.35
N THR A 81 -11.29 13.01 -6.24
CA THR A 81 -10.18 12.72 -7.15
C THR A 81 -9.01 12.22 -6.34
N GLU A 82 -8.32 11.21 -6.86
CA GLU A 82 -7.11 10.66 -6.27
C GLU A 82 -6.07 10.45 -7.36
N ASP A 83 -4.90 11.06 -7.17
CA ASP A 83 -3.71 10.86 -7.98
C ASP A 83 -2.62 10.28 -7.10
N LYS A 84 -2.07 9.13 -7.50
CA LYS A 84 -1.06 8.40 -6.75
C LYS A 84 0.09 7.98 -7.63
N THR A 85 1.28 8.41 -7.26
CA THR A 85 2.53 8.00 -7.90
C THR A 85 3.36 7.15 -6.94
N VAL A 86 3.67 5.94 -7.34
CA VAL A 86 4.52 5.01 -6.57
C VAL A 86 5.88 4.92 -7.23
N TYR A 87 6.93 5.17 -6.45
CA TYR A 87 8.31 5.11 -6.89
C TYR A 87 8.94 3.77 -6.52
N ALA A 88 9.80 3.27 -7.38
CA ALA A 88 10.64 2.11 -7.10
C ALA A 88 12.11 2.46 -7.33
N ALA A 89 12.96 2.05 -6.39
CA ALA A 89 14.39 2.08 -6.61
C ALA A 89 14.78 1.04 -7.67
N ARG A 90 15.51 1.45 -8.69
CA ARG A 90 16.00 0.57 -9.73
C ARG A 90 17.39 0.07 -9.39
N THR A 91 17.65 -1.19 -9.68
CA THR A 91 18.99 -1.79 -9.56
C THR A 91 19.87 -1.44 -10.75
N ALA A 92 21.19 -1.51 -10.57
CA ALA A 92 22.14 -1.32 -11.67
C ALA A 92 21.88 -2.32 -12.81
N GLY A 93 22.03 -1.87 -14.04
CA GLY A 93 21.75 -2.66 -15.23
C GLY A 93 20.27 -2.77 -15.60
N ALA A 94 19.36 -2.60 -14.65
CA ALA A 94 17.93 -2.55 -14.90
C ALA A 94 17.47 -1.09 -14.99
N GLN A 95 17.16 -0.61 -16.17
CA GLN A 95 16.57 0.71 -16.37
C GLN A 95 17.45 1.89 -15.88
N GLY A 96 18.77 1.73 -15.87
CA GLY A 96 19.72 2.78 -15.50
C GLY A 96 19.70 3.15 -14.02
N GLY A 97 19.37 2.23 -13.14
CA GLY A 97 19.47 2.39 -11.70
C GLY A 97 20.90 2.13 -11.19
N VAL A 98 21.17 2.53 -9.96
CA VAL A 98 22.45 2.32 -9.26
C VAL A 98 22.26 1.27 -8.18
N THR A 99 23.24 0.34 -8.09
CA THR A 99 23.29 -0.60 -6.98
C THR A 99 23.93 0.07 -5.77
N ILE A 100 23.16 0.18 -4.68
CA ILE A 100 23.68 0.66 -3.40
C ILE A 100 24.17 -0.54 -2.60
N ASN A 101 25.46 -0.54 -2.29
CA ASN A 101 26.05 -1.58 -1.47
C ASN A 101 25.69 -1.34 0.01
N LYS A 102 25.20 -2.38 0.66
CA LYS A 102 24.80 -2.33 2.05
C LYS A 102 25.70 -3.20 2.89
N PRO A 103 26.28 -2.65 3.97
CA PRO A 103 27.06 -3.47 4.89
C PRO A 103 26.17 -4.55 5.51
N THR A 104 26.73 -5.73 5.69
CA THR A 104 26.09 -6.81 6.45
C THR A 104 26.13 -6.50 7.93
N THR A 105 25.28 -7.15 8.71
CA THR A 105 25.31 -7.12 10.17
C THR A 105 25.24 -8.55 10.71
N THR A 106 25.28 -8.73 12.02
CA THR A 106 25.12 -10.04 12.65
C THR A 106 23.90 -10.06 13.56
N ILE A 107 23.42 -11.27 13.89
CA ILE A 107 22.30 -11.43 14.83
C ILE A 107 22.64 -10.86 16.20
N GLY A 108 23.89 -11.02 16.65
CA GLY A 108 24.35 -10.51 17.94
C GLY A 108 24.47 -8.99 18.01
N THR A 109 24.64 -8.31 16.88
CA THR A 109 24.73 -6.86 16.79
C THR A 109 23.87 -6.31 15.64
N PRO A 110 22.54 -6.48 15.70
CA PRO A 110 21.66 -6.11 14.60
C PRO A 110 21.65 -4.59 14.33
N ASN A 111 21.88 -3.81 15.37
CA ASN A 111 22.02 -2.35 15.29
C ASN A 111 23.49 -1.96 15.53
N ASP A 112 24.31 -2.13 14.50
CA ASP A 112 25.75 -1.85 14.53
C ASP A 112 26.11 -0.39 14.23
N GLY A 113 25.11 0.50 14.07
CA GLY A 113 25.29 1.90 13.71
C GLY A 113 25.74 2.13 12.26
N ALA A 114 25.84 1.09 11.44
CA ALA A 114 26.24 1.25 10.04
C ALA A 114 25.23 2.07 9.27
N TRP A 115 25.73 3.08 8.58
CA TRP A 115 24.95 3.95 7.72
C TRP A 115 25.12 3.57 6.26
N VAL A 116 24.05 3.70 5.48
CA VAL A 116 24.03 3.44 4.05
C VAL A 116 23.78 4.75 3.32
N ASP A 117 24.69 5.13 2.43
CA ASP A 117 24.51 6.29 1.60
C ASP A 117 23.49 6.00 0.51
N GLU A 118 22.33 6.60 0.63
CA GLU A 118 21.22 6.50 -0.32
C GLU A 118 21.19 7.68 -1.33
N SER A 119 22.14 8.63 -1.23
CA SER A 119 22.15 9.86 -2.07
C SER A 119 22.27 9.58 -3.56
N SER A 120 22.91 8.49 -3.93
CA SER A 120 23.02 8.04 -5.31
C SER A 120 21.80 7.28 -5.83
N ARG A 121 20.80 7.06 -5.01
CA ARG A 121 19.60 6.35 -5.41
C ARG A 121 18.73 7.20 -6.34
N VAL A 122 18.45 6.70 -7.50
CA VAL A 122 17.54 7.32 -8.45
C VAL A 122 16.14 6.71 -8.26
N LEU A 123 15.21 7.54 -7.81
CA LEU A 123 13.81 7.17 -7.74
C LEU A 123 13.18 7.32 -9.12
N ARG A 124 12.50 6.30 -9.59
CA ARG A 124 11.77 6.29 -10.84
C ARG A 124 10.33 5.90 -10.59
N VAL A 125 9.44 6.50 -11.34
CA VAL A 125 8.02 6.14 -11.29
C VAL A 125 7.88 4.67 -11.69
N ASN A 126 7.22 3.91 -10.84
CA ASN A 126 6.93 2.50 -11.05
C ASN A 126 5.49 2.30 -11.48
N ASN A 127 4.58 2.95 -10.79
CA ASN A 127 3.15 2.91 -11.09
C ASN A 127 2.55 4.29 -10.88
N GLN A 128 1.57 4.61 -11.71
CA GLN A 128 0.69 5.75 -11.52
C GLN A 128 -0.75 5.26 -11.47
N TYR A 129 -1.52 5.86 -10.63
CA TYR A 129 -2.95 5.63 -10.51
C TYR A 129 -3.65 6.98 -10.42
N SER A 130 -4.65 7.17 -11.25
CA SER A 130 -5.51 8.35 -11.24
C SER A 130 -6.96 7.90 -11.20
N SER A 131 -7.76 8.51 -10.36
CA SER A 131 -9.18 8.21 -10.32
C SER A 131 -10.01 9.46 -10.08
N THR A 132 -11.20 9.45 -10.66
CA THR A 132 -12.24 10.45 -10.42
C THR A 132 -13.55 9.75 -10.19
N GLY A 133 -14.15 10.03 -9.05
CA GLY A 133 -15.45 9.52 -8.67
C GLY A 133 -16.41 10.64 -8.31
N TRP A 134 -17.67 10.47 -8.60
CA TRP A 134 -18.72 11.32 -8.08
C TRP A 134 -19.94 10.49 -7.67
N GLY A 135 -20.63 10.96 -6.67
CA GLY A 135 -21.83 10.35 -6.15
C GLY A 135 -22.93 11.36 -5.93
N ALA A 136 -24.16 10.91 -6.03
CA ALA A 136 -25.34 11.68 -5.64
C ALA A 136 -26.28 10.78 -4.86
N TYR A 137 -26.86 11.30 -3.80
CA TYR A 137 -27.80 10.55 -2.98
C TYR A 137 -28.99 11.41 -2.54
N LEU A 138 -30.07 10.71 -2.30
CA LEU A 138 -31.32 11.26 -1.78
C LEU A 138 -31.91 10.26 -0.81
N GLN A 139 -32.28 10.71 0.38
CA GLN A 139 -33.02 9.91 1.35
C GLN A 139 -34.11 10.73 2.01
N ASP A 140 -35.20 10.09 2.34
CA ASP A 140 -36.33 10.70 3.05
C ASP A 140 -36.74 9.82 4.23
N LEU A 141 -36.79 10.42 5.41
CA LEU A 141 -37.32 9.80 6.62
C LEU A 141 -38.71 10.32 6.87
N VAL A 142 -39.69 9.48 6.64
CA VAL A 142 -41.13 9.84 6.70
C VAL A 142 -41.72 9.32 8.00
N GLN A 143 -42.34 10.20 8.78
CA GLN A 143 -43.13 9.80 9.96
C GLN A 143 -44.57 9.39 9.53
N VAL A 144 -44.75 8.08 9.40
CA VAL A 144 -46.04 7.49 8.95
C VAL A 144 -47.05 7.31 10.07
N ALA A 145 -46.60 7.27 11.32
CA ALA A 145 -47.47 7.18 12.52
C ALA A 145 -46.74 7.80 13.74
N PRO A 146 -47.41 8.05 14.89
CA PRO A 146 -46.79 8.69 16.04
C PRO A 146 -45.49 8.04 16.52
N HIS A 147 -45.37 6.72 16.38
CA HIS A 147 -44.21 5.94 16.82
C HIS A 147 -43.49 5.22 15.69
N TRP A 148 -43.87 5.47 14.43
CA TRP A 148 -43.30 4.79 13.27
C TRP A 148 -42.72 5.77 12.29
N LYS A 149 -41.46 5.54 11.94
CA LYS A 149 -40.78 6.25 10.87
C LYS A 149 -40.27 5.24 9.83
N VAL A 150 -40.35 5.60 8.57
CA VAL A 150 -39.85 4.81 7.43
C VAL A 150 -38.77 5.62 6.73
N LEU A 151 -37.62 5.01 6.51
CA LEU A 151 -36.51 5.59 5.76
C LEU A 151 -36.44 4.94 4.39
N GLY A 152 -36.46 5.74 3.33
CA GLY A 152 -36.20 5.34 1.95
C GLY A 152 -35.10 6.20 1.36
N GLY A 153 -34.24 5.63 0.51
CA GLY A 153 -33.19 6.40 -0.14
C GLY A 153 -32.59 5.69 -1.33
N LEU A 154 -31.94 6.48 -2.17
CA LEU A 154 -31.21 6.06 -3.37
C LEU A 154 -29.86 6.74 -3.39
N ARG A 155 -28.82 6.03 -3.87
CA ARG A 155 -27.50 6.57 -4.15
C ARG A 155 -27.06 6.07 -5.53
N TYR A 156 -26.46 6.95 -6.27
CA TYR A 156 -25.80 6.64 -7.53
C TYR A 156 -24.35 7.07 -7.45
N ASP A 157 -23.43 6.18 -7.82
CA ASP A 157 -22.01 6.43 -7.85
C ASP A 157 -21.43 6.12 -9.22
N SER A 158 -20.49 6.95 -9.65
CA SER A 158 -19.71 6.74 -10.86
C SER A 158 -18.23 6.89 -10.53
N LEU A 159 -17.43 5.87 -10.83
CA LEU A 159 -15.98 5.85 -10.63
C LEU A 159 -15.29 5.55 -11.96
N LYS A 160 -14.29 6.36 -12.29
CA LYS A 160 -13.35 6.11 -13.38
C LYS A 160 -11.94 6.10 -12.79
N GLY A 161 -11.11 5.16 -13.23
CA GLY A 161 -9.73 5.08 -12.78
C GLY A 161 -8.85 4.52 -13.87
N ASP A 162 -7.66 5.08 -13.98
CA ASP A 162 -6.60 4.68 -14.88
C ASP A 162 -5.40 4.21 -14.07
N TYR A 163 -4.75 3.15 -14.53
CA TYR A 163 -3.58 2.58 -13.87
C TYR A 163 -2.48 2.28 -14.87
N ASP A 164 -1.36 2.95 -14.70
CA ASP A 164 -0.17 2.77 -15.52
C ASP A 164 0.95 2.09 -14.73
N GLN A 165 1.57 1.08 -15.34
CA GLN A 165 2.69 0.35 -14.77
C GLN A 165 3.93 0.47 -15.66
N PHE A 166 4.96 1.15 -15.18
CA PHE A 166 6.22 1.40 -15.90
C PHE A 166 7.31 0.38 -15.57
N GLY A 167 7.08 -0.52 -14.63
CA GLY A 167 8.08 -1.42 -14.06
C GLY A 167 8.32 -2.71 -14.81
N LYS A 168 7.45 -3.12 -15.69
CA LYS A 168 7.61 -4.34 -16.48
C LYS A 168 7.97 -3.99 -17.92
N HIS A 169 9.21 -4.31 -18.33
CA HIS A 169 9.49 -4.56 -19.73
C HIS A 169 8.81 -5.87 -20.11
N GLY A 170 7.58 -5.79 -20.51
CA GLY A 170 6.86 -6.83 -21.18
C GLY A 170 6.15 -6.17 -22.33
N CYS A 171 6.67 -6.41 -23.52
CA CYS A 171 5.92 -6.20 -24.74
C CYS A 171 4.61 -6.99 -24.62
N GLY A 172 3.50 -6.37 -24.85
CA GLY A 172 2.28 -7.12 -25.02
C GLY A 172 1.09 -6.50 -24.31
N SER A 173 0.41 -5.89 -25.12
CA SER A 173 -1.00 -5.95 -25.54
C SER A 173 -2.01 -5.50 -24.49
N ARG A 174 -2.59 -4.52 -24.93
CA ARG A 174 -3.91 -3.88 -24.74
C ARG A 174 -5.00 -4.84 -24.26
#